data_9b20764bc7ff987dbae936494ab9e33d
#
_entry.id   9b20764bc7ff987dbae936494ab9e33d
#
_cell.length_a   1.000
_cell.length_b   1.000
_cell.length_c   1.000
_cell.angle_alpha   90.00
_cell.angle_beta   90.00
_cell.angle_gamma   90.00
#
_symmetry.space_group_name_H-M   'P 1'
#
loop_
_entity.id
_entity.type
_entity.pdbx_description
1 polymer ?
#
loop_
_entity_poly.entity_id
_entity_poly.type
_entity_poly.pdbx_seq_one_letter_code
_entity_poly.pdbx_strand_id
1 'polypeptide(L)'
;MNNKTTLVVMAAGMGSRYGGLKQIDPIGPNGEIILDFSIYDAVKAGFDKAIFIIRRDIEKDFREMAGKRIENMIDTEYVFQDMDYLPAGRTVPQGRTKPWGTGHAVYCARDKADTPFALINADDYYGSSSFKLICDSLKNSDEMCMVGFKLGNTLTENGTVSRGVCETENGYLKSITEHTSLDRNSGIPLDTIVSMNMWGLTPKVFEYVERDFTEFLDNMQNPLKNEFYIPTVIDNMIHRYNYKIKVLDCTKKWYGVTYKEDRETVAKAMREKIGKGYYNGI
;
A
#
# COMPACT_ATOMS: atom_id res chain seq x y z
N MET A 1 -2.50 27.86 0.89
CA MET A 1 -1.68 26.68 1.18
C MET A 1 -1.70 25.80 -0.05
N ASN A 2 -0.57 25.23 -0.44
CA ASN A 2 -0.51 24.38 -1.64
C ASN A 2 -1.11 23.03 -1.23
N ASN A 3 -2.40 22.80 -1.52
CA ASN A 3 -3.13 21.58 -1.11
C ASN A 3 -2.82 20.38 -2.03
N LYS A 4 -1.60 20.31 -2.59
CA LYS A 4 -1.18 19.18 -3.40
C LYS A 4 -1.05 17.91 -2.54
N THR A 5 -1.56 16.82 -3.08
CA THR A 5 -1.48 15.49 -2.44
C THR A 5 -0.87 14.49 -3.42
N THR A 6 0.00 13.65 -2.89
CA THR A 6 0.72 12.64 -3.66
C THR A 6 0.17 11.24 -3.34
N LEU A 7 0.09 10.38 -4.36
CA LEU A 7 -0.12 8.96 -4.19
C LEU A 7 1.24 8.25 -4.26
N VAL A 8 1.63 7.53 -3.24
CA VAL A 8 2.84 6.69 -3.23
C VAL A 8 2.42 5.23 -3.37
N VAL A 9 2.92 4.56 -4.38
CA VAL A 9 2.52 3.20 -4.75
C VAL A 9 3.69 2.24 -4.57
N MET A 10 3.53 1.27 -3.69
CA MET A 10 4.51 0.20 -3.50
C MET A 10 4.34 -0.87 -4.59
N ALA A 11 5.19 -0.84 -5.61
CA ALA A 11 5.16 -1.75 -6.76
C ALA A 11 6.45 -2.60 -6.90
N ALA A 12 7.32 -2.60 -5.88
CA ALA A 12 8.57 -3.36 -5.88
C ALA A 12 8.42 -4.84 -5.44
N GLY A 13 7.22 -5.26 -5.05
CA GLY A 13 6.94 -6.62 -4.56
C GLY A 13 7.25 -7.69 -5.59
N MET A 14 7.84 -8.82 -5.15
CA MET A 14 8.28 -9.90 -6.06
C MET A 14 7.15 -10.85 -6.49
N GLY A 15 5.95 -10.75 -5.94
CA GLY A 15 4.83 -11.65 -6.27
C GLY A 15 5.18 -13.15 -6.14
N SER A 16 6.06 -13.51 -5.20
CA SER A 16 6.70 -14.84 -5.10
C SER A 16 5.74 -16.04 -5.05
N ARG A 17 4.49 -15.79 -4.62
CA ARG A 17 3.44 -16.82 -4.59
C ARG A 17 2.70 -16.96 -5.92
N TYR A 18 2.82 -15.99 -6.82
CA TYR A 18 2.08 -15.94 -8.07
C TYR A 18 2.86 -16.48 -9.27
N GLY A 19 4.18 -16.62 -9.15
CA GLY A 19 5.07 -17.14 -10.20
C GLY A 19 5.32 -16.17 -11.37
N GLY A 20 5.13 -14.86 -11.17
CA GLY A 20 5.34 -13.80 -12.16
C GLY A 20 5.16 -12.41 -11.58
N LEU A 21 5.22 -11.37 -12.42
CA LEU A 21 4.95 -9.99 -12.05
C LEU A 21 3.43 -9.78 -11.87
N LYS A 22 2.92 -10.13 -10.69
CA LYS A 22 1.49 -10.04 -10.33
C LYS A 22 0.90 -8.64 -10.54
N GLN A 23 1.72 -7.61 -10.35
CA GLN A 23 1.30 -6.21 -10.46
C GLN A 23 0.87 -5.80 -11.86
N ILE A 24 1.26 -6.55 -12.88
CA ILE A 24 0.98 -6.25 -14.29
C ILE A 24 0.09 -7.30 -14.97
N ASP A 25 -0.55 -8.21 -14.20
CA ASP A 25 -1.49 -9.19 -14.77
C ASP A 25 -2.82 -8.51 -15.15
N PRO A 26 -3.25 -8.59 -16.42
CA PRO A 26 -4.50 -7.96 -16.88
C PRO A 26 -5.73 -8.50 -16.15
N ILE A 27 -6.55 -7.58 -15.65
CA ILE A 27 -7.81 -7.88 -14.96
C ILE A 27 -9.02 -7.32 -15.72
N GLY A 28 -8.84 -6.19 -16.38
CA GLY A 28 -9.88 -5.54 -17.19
C GLY A 28 -9.99 -6.12 -18.61
N PRO A 29 -11.09 -5.81 -19.31
CA PRO A 29 -11.39 -6.38 -20.65
C PRO A 29 -10.46 -5.87 -21.76
N ASN A 30 -9.83 -4.69 -21.61
CA ASN A 30 -8.92 -4.11 -22.60
C ASN A 30 -7.45 -4.21 -22.17
N GLY A 31 -7.13 -5.06 -21.20
CA GLY A 31 -5.79 -5.24 -20.69
C GLY A 31 -5.43 -4.34 -19.50
N GLU A 32 -6.43 -3.70 -18.90
CA GLU A 32 -6.23 -2.91 -17.67
C GLU A 32 -5.78 -3.84 -16.53
N ILE A 33 -4.83 -3.36 -15.73
CA ILE A 33 -4.37 -4.00 -14.49
C ILE A 33 -5.03 -3.35 -13.27
N ILE A 34 -4.92 -3.96 -12.09
CA ILE A 34 -5.51 -3.40 -10.84
C ILE A 34 -5.07 -1.96 -10.61
N LEU A 35 -3.81 -1.67 -10.90
CA LEU A 35 -3.22 -0.36 -10.70
C LEU A 35 -3.88 0.73 -11.56
N ASP A 36 -4.31 0.44 -12.79
CA ASP A 36 -4.98 1.41 -13.66
C ASP A 36 -6.27 1.92 -12.98
N PHE A 37 -7.05 1.02 -12.36
CA PHE A 37 -8.25 1.40 -11.61
C PHE A 37 -7.92 2.22 -10.37
N SER A 38 -6.86 1.87 -9.65
CA SER A 38 -6.41 2.61 -8.47
C SER A 38 -5.97 4.04 -8.82
N ILE A 39 -5.23 4.21 -9.93
CA ILE A 39 -4.82 5.53 -10.42
C ILE A 39 -6.02 6.36 -10.88
N TYR A 40 -6.96 5.75 -11.62
CA TYR A 40 -8.19 6.43 -12.02
C TYR A 40 -8.98 6.93 -10.81
N ASP A 41 -9.17 6.09 -9.79
CA ASP A 41 -9.86 6.44 -8.56
C ASP A 41 -9.12 7.56 -7.79
N ALA A 42 -7.78 7.53 -7.77
CA ALA A 42 -6.94 8.56 -7.14
C ALA A 42 -7.08 9.92 -7.86
N VAL A 43 -7.01 9.94 -9.19
CA VAL A 43 -7.19 11.16 -10.00
C VAL A 43 -8.58 11.75 -9.74
N LYS A 44 -9.61 10.92 -9.74
CA LYS A 44 -11.00 11.37 -9.45
C LYS A 44 -11.18 11.86 -8.01
N ALA A 45 -10.42 11.34 -7.06
CA ALA A 45 -10.39 11.83 -5.68
C ALA A 45 -9.65 13.16 -5.53
N GLY A 46 -8.81 13.54 -6.50
CA GLY A 46 -8.08 14.79 -6.53
C GLY A 46 -6.62 14.69 -6.10
N PHE A 47 -5.97 13.54 -6.26
CA PHE A 47 -4.52 13.42 -6.18
C PHE A 47 -3.86 14.09 -7.38
N ASP A 48 -2.74 14.77 -7.13
CA ASP A 48 -2.07 15.61 -8.14
C ASP A 48 -0.87 14.89 -8.78
N LYS A 49 -0.27 13.94 -8.06
CA LYS A 49 0.97 13.24 -8.45
C LYS A 49 0.95 11.81 -7.96
N ALA A 50 1.59 10.91 -8.71
CA ALA A 50 1.87 9.54 -8.30
C ALA A 50 3.38 9.28 -8.26
N ILE A 51 3.87 8.62 -7.21
CA ILE A 51 5.24 8.14 -7.08
C ILE A 51 5.21 6.62 -7.01
N PHE A 52 5.85 5.96 -7.97
CA PHE A 52 5.94 4.50 -8.00
C PHE A 52 7.28 4.05 -7.42
N ILE A 53 7.22 3.26 -6.35
CA ILE A 53 8.39 2.59 -5.78
C ILE A 53 8.51 1.24 -6.49
N ILE A 54 9.51 1.11 -7.35
CA ILE A 54 9.76 -0.09 -8.17
C ILE A 54 11.18 -0.61 -7.95
N ARG A 55 11.47 -1.79 -8.49
CA ARG A 55 12.85 -2.27 -8.63
C ARG A 55 13.38 -1.93 -10.02
N ARG A 56 14.70 -1.75 -10.15
CA ARG A 56 15.34 -1.44 -11.45
C ARG A 56 15.16 -2.53 -12.49
N ASP A 57 15.16 -3.79 -12.06
CA ASP A 57 15.03 -4.95 -12.96
C ASP A 57 13.64 -5.07 -13.61
N ILE A 58 12.60 -4.46 -13.02
CA ILE A 58 11.25 -4.46 -13.58
C ILE A 58 10.86 -3.12 -14.25
N GLU A 59 11.71 -2.10 -14.22
CA GLU A 59 11.37 -0.75 -14.69
C GLU A 59 10.85 -0.77 -16.13
N LYS A 60 11.58 -1.45 -17.02
CA LYS A 60 11.22 -1.50 -18.44
C LYS A 60 9.83 -2.11 -18.63
N ASP A 61 9.61 -3.28 -18.06
CA ASP A 61 8.34 -4.01 -18.20
C ASP A 61 7.18 -3.22 -17.57
N PHE A 62 7.42 -2.61 -16.39
CA PHE A 62 6.42 -1.79 -15.72
C PHE A 62 6.01 -0.57 -16.57
N ARG A 63 7.00 0.15 -17.13
CA ARG A 63 6.73 1.31 -18.00
C ARG A 63 6.01 0.93 -19.29
N GLU A 64 6.38 -0.20 -19.90
CA GLU A 64 5.73 -0.67 -21.13
C GLU A 64 4.28 -1.12 -20.89
N MET A 65 3.99 -1.77 -19.76
CA MET A 65 2.67 -2.36 -19.49
C MET A 65 1.69 -1.40 -18.82
N ALA A 66 2.15 -0.53 -17.95
CA ALA A 66 1.33 0.37 -17.16
C ALA A 66 1.74 1.84 -17.31
N GLY A 67 3.04 2.13 -17.33
CA GLY A 67 3.58 3.48 -17.23
C GLY A 67 2.97 4.46 -18.21
N LYS A 68 2.95 4.12 -19.51
CA LYS A 68 2.40 5.00 -20.54
C LYS A 68 0.93 5.37 -20.35
N ARG A 69 0.10 4.44 -19.86
CA ARG A 69 -1.31 4.74 -19.55
C ARG A 69 -1.43 5.66 -18.36
N ILE A 70 -0.67 5.36 -17.31
CA ILE A 70 -0.67 6.09 -16.05
C ILE A 70 -0.14 7.51 -16.23
N GLU A 71 0.98 7.67 -16.94
CA GLU A 71 1.61 8.98 -17.23
C GLU A 71 0.70 9.93 -18.01
N ASN A 72 -0.28 9.39 -18.74
CA ASN A 72 -1.32 10.20 -19.39
C ASN A 72 -2.44 10.64 -18.44
N MET A 73 -2.56 10.01 -17.26
CA MET A 73 -3.65 10.29 -16.32
C MET A 73 -3.20 11.21 -15.16
N ILE A 74 -1.94 11.13 -14.74
CA ILE A 74 -1.43 11.83 -13.56
C ILE A 74 0.07 12.11 -13.72
N ASP A 75 0.56 13.23 -13.14
CA ASP A 75 2.00 13.49 -13.03
C ASP A 75 2.68 12.34 -12.27
N THR A 76 3.76 11.79 -12.86
CA THR A 76 4.31 10.52 -12.42
C THR A 76 5.82 10.60 -12.20
N GLU A 77 6.27 10.13 -11.05
CA GLU A 77 7.68 9.90 -10.75
C GLU A 77 7.95 8.44 -10.37
N TYR A 78 9.19 8.00 -10.59
CA TYR A 78 9.66 6.67 -10.23
C TYR A 78 10.79 6.76 -9.21
N VAL A 79 10.73 5.89 -8.21
CA VAL A 79 11.74 5.73 -7.16
C VAL A 79 12.15 4.27 -7.11
N PHE A 80 13.43 4.01 -6.89
CA PHE A 80 13.93 2.65 -6.87
C PHE A 80 14.17 2.15 -5.45
N GLN A 81 13.62 0.98 -5.14
CA GLN A 81 13.92 0.26 -3.90
C GLN A 81 15.25 -0.49 -4.04
N ASP A 82 16.34 0.28 -4.12
CA ASP A 82 17.70 -0.28 -4.22
C ASP A 82 18.15 -0.81 -2.86
N MET A 83 18.74 -2.00 -2.84
CA MET A 83 19.16 -2.69 -1.59
C MET A 83 20.19 -1.91 -0.78
N ASP A 84 21.01 -1.11 -1.44
CA ASP A 84 22.10 -0.32 -0.86
C ASP A 84 21.66 1.12 -0.48
N TYR A 85 20.40 1.49 -0.74
CA TYR A 85 19.86 2.76 -0.28
C TYR A 85 19.51 2.66 1.22
N LEU A 86 20.52 2.85 2.06
CA LEU A 86 20.48 2.63 3.50
C LEU A 86 20.79 3.92 4.27
N PRO A 87 20.42 4.01 5.55
CA PRO A 87 20.88 5.07 6.44
C PRO A 87 22.42 5.13 6.51
N ALA A 88 22.94 6.33 6.77
CA ALA A 88 24.38 6.58 6.78
C ALA A 88 25.16 5.57 7.65
N GLY A 89 26.27 5.08 7.12
CA GLY A 89 27.17 4.14 7.82
C GLY A 89 26.69 2.69 7.84
N ARG A 90 25.59 2.33 7.16
CA ARG A 90 25.11 0.95 7.04
C ARG A 90 25.44 0.38 5.67
N THR A 91 25.62 -0.92 5.61
CA THR A 91 25.94 -1.65 4.39
C THR A 91 25.05 -2.89 4.26
N VAL A 92 24.85 -3.34 3.03
CA VAL A 92 24.10 -4.58 2.78
C VAL A 92 24.89 -5.78 3.29
N PRO A 93 24.31 -6.64 4.16
CA PRO A 93 24.99 -7.85 4.63
C PRO A 93 25.37 -8.76 3.45
N GLN A 94 26.56 -9.32 3.52
CA GLN A 94 27.04 -10.25 2.49
C GLN A 94 26.06 -11.42 2.31
N GLY A 95 25.67 -11.69 1.07
CA GLY A 95 24.76 -12.76 0.71
C GLY A 95 23.27 -12.43 0.86
N ARG A 96 22.90 -11.20 1.27
CA ARG A 96 21.50 -10.79 1.29
C ARG A 96 20.99 -10.54 -0.12
N THR A 97 19.91 -11.22 -0.48
CA THR A 97 19.18 -11.02 -1.75
C THR A 97 17.72 -10.61 -1.53
N LYS A 98 17.24 -10.78 -0.29
CA LYS A 98 15.86 -10.46 0.08
C LYS A 98 15.69 -8.95 0.27
N PRO A 99 14.65 -8.32 -0.36
CA PRO A 99 14.33 -6.92 -0.11
C PRO A 99 14.11 -6.63 1.37
N TRP A 100 14.32 -5.36 1.76
CA TRP A 100 14.21 -4.96 3.17
C TRP A 100 12.78 -4.83 3.70
N GLY A 101 11.76 -4.91 2.82
CA GLY A 101 10.35 -4.81 3.20
C GLY A 101 9.72 -3.46 2.89
N THR A 102 8.45 -3.31 3.30
CA THR A 102 7.61 -2.14 2.96
C THR A 102 8.05 -0.85 3.66
N GLY A 103 8.63 -0.93 4.84
CA GLY A 103 9.19 0.24 5.53
C GLY A 103 10.37 0.84 4.76
N HIS A 104 11.25 0.00 4.22
CA HIS A 104 12.35 0.44 3.35
C HIS A 104 11.83 1.00 2.01
N ALA A 105 10.78 0.41 1.44
CA ALA A 105 10.17 0.97 0.23
C ALA A 105 9.75 2.42 0.47
N VAL A 106 9.06 2.69 1.59
CA VAL A 106 8.69 4.05 1.99
C VAL A 106 9.92 4.93 2.22
N TYR A 107 10.96 4.43 2.88
CA TYR A 107 12.22 5.15 3.08
C TYR A 107 12.84 5.63 1.75
N CYS A 108 12.79 4.81 0.70
CA CYS A 108 13.30 5.18 -0.62
C CYS A 108 12.54 6.35 -1.26
N ALA A 109 11.29 6.60 -0.88
CA ALA A 109 10.49 7.69 -1.45
C ALA A 109 10.70 9.06 -0.77
N ARG A 110 11.52 9.14 0.29
CA ARG A 110 11.64 10.33 1.14
C ARG A 110 12.04 11.62 0.41
N ASP A 111 12.89 11.51 -0.60
CA ASP A 111 13.41 12.67 -1.33
C ASP A 111 12.43 13.21 -2.40
N LYS A 112 11.30 12.48 -2.61
CA LYS A 112 10.29 12.78 -3.64
C LYS A 112 8.89 13.02 -3.09
N ALA A 113 8.55 12.41 -1.95
CA ALA A 113 7.26 12.56 -1.28
C ALA A 113 7.30 13.73 -0.28
N ASP A 114 7.36 14.95 -0.82
CA ASP A 114 7.52 16.22 -0.09
C ASP A 114 6.18 16.88 0.29
N THR A 115 5.05 16.31 -0.11
CA THR A 115 3.69 16.74 0.22
C THR A 115 2.97 15.65 1.04
N PRO A 116 1.83 15.94 1.70
CA PRO A 116 0.99 14.89 2.26
C PRO A 116 0.66 13.84 1.20
N PHE A 117 0.73 12.56 1.57
CA PHE A 117 0.59 11.48 0.60
C PHE A 117 -0.22 10.30 1.14
N ALA A 118 -0.91 9.61 0.22
CA ALA A 118 -1.46 8.29 0.49
C ALA A 118 -0.47 7.21 0.03
N LEU A 119 -0.25 6.20 0.87
CA LEU A 119 0.54 5.02 0.56
C LEU A 119 -0.41 3.85 0.27
N ILE A 120 -0.16 3.11 -0.82
CA ILE A 120 -0.93 1.93 -1.21
C ILE A 120 -0.04 0.80 -1.78
N ASN A 121 -0.57 -0.40 -1.83
CA ASN A 121 0.00 -1.50 -2.59
C ASN A 121 -0.46 -1.43 -4.06
N ALA A 122 0.40 -1.75 -5.01
CA ALA A 122 0.10 -1.72 -6.45
C ALA A 122 -0.89 -2.80 -6.90
N ASP A 123 -0.97 -3.91 -6.16
CA ASP A 123 -1.73 -5.11 -6.52
C ASP A 123 -3.07 -5.25 -5.76
N ASP A 124 -3.48 -4.18 -5.07
CA ASP A 124 -4.70 -4.10 -4.29
C ASP A 124 -5.70 -3.10 -4.89
N TYR A 125 -6.96 -3.50 -4.97
CA TYR A 125 -8.07 -2.62 -5.36
C TYR A 125 -8.79 -2.10 -4.12
N TYR A 126 -8.68 -0.81 -3.86
CA TYR A 126 -9.27 -0.14 -2.69
C TYR A 126 -10.64 0.49 -2.96
N GLY A 127 -10.91 0.86 -4.23
CA GLY A 127 -12.14 1.49 -4.69
C GLY A 127 -12.24 3.00 -4.41
N SER A 128 -13.02 3.68 -5.24
CA SER A 128 -13.12 5.15 -5.27
C SER A 128 -13.46 5.80 -3.93
N SER A 129 -14.29 5.13 -3.11
CA SER A 129 -14.65 5.67 -1.78
C SER A 129 -13.46 5.79 -0.85
N SER A 130 -12.52 4.83 -0.88
CA SER A 130 -11.32 4.83 -0.04
C SER A 130 -10.37 5.96 -0.46
N PHE A 131 -10.17 6.13 -1.77
CA PHE A 131 -9.36 7.24 -2.30
C PHE A 131 -9.96 8.61 -1.95
N LYS A 132 -11.29 8.73 -2.02
CA LYS A 132 -11.95 9.97 -1.62
C LYS A 132 -11.78 10.25 -0.12
N LEU A 133 -12.01 9.27 0.74
CA LEU A 133 -11.85 9.40 2.19
C LEU A 133 -10.44 9.87 2.57
N ILE A 134 -9.41 9.21 2.02
CA ILE A 134 -8.02 9.52 2.36
C ILE A 134 -7.56 10.85 1.76
N CYS A 135 -7.96 11.18 0.53
CA CYS A 135 -7.63 12.45 -0.11
C CYS A 135 -8.28 13.63 0.64
N ASP A 136 -9.55 13.51 0.99
CA ASP A 136 -10.27 14.54 1.77
C ASP A 136 -9.59 14.73 3.15
N SER A 137 -9.14 13.65 3.81
CA SER A 137 -8.42 13.74 5.08
C SER A 137 -7.09 14.47 4.92
N LEU A 138 -6.27 14.09 3.94
CA LEU A 138 -4.96 14.70 3.68
C LEU A 138 -5.04 16.18 3.28
N LYS A 139 -6.12 16.60 2.60
CA LYS A 139 -6.32 18.00 2.18
C LYS A 139 -6.83 18.91 3.30
N ASN A 140 -7.52 18.33 4.28
CA ASN A 140 -8.21 19.11 5.30
C ASN A 140 -7.62 18.94 6.71
N SER A 141 -6.59 18.11 6.90
CA SER A 141 -5.98 17.85 8.20
C SER A 141 -4.50 17.51 8.05
N ASP A 142 -3.69 17.91 9.02
CA ASP A 142 -2.29 17.50 9.15
C ASP A 142 -2.15 16.15 9.92
N GLU A 143 -3.27 15.57 10.35
CA GLU A 143 -3.26 14.27 11.03
C GLU A 143 -2.98 13.15 10.05
N MET A 144 -2.04 12.28 10.40
CA MET A 144 -1.87 11.02 9.69
C MET A 144 -3.07 10.10 9.94
N CYS A 145 -3.41 9.30 8.95
CA CYS A 145 -4.59 8.44 9.01
C CYS A 145 -4.37 7.11 8.31
N MET A 146 -5.31 6.21 8.49
CA MET A 146 -5.41 4.98 7.71
C MET A 146 -6.85 4.78 7.22
N VAL A 147 -7.02 4.10 6.10
CA VAL A 147 -8.32 3.56 5.73
C VAL A 147 -8.47 2.19 6.35
N GLY A 148 -9.43 2.07 7.28
CA GLY A 148 -9.79 0.82 7.95
C GLY A 148 -10.85 0.08 7.15
N PHE A 149 -10.60 -1.19 6.83
CA PHE A 149 -11.56 -2.05 6.17
C PHE A 149 -12.17 -3.05 7.16
N LYS A 150 -13.40 -3.46 6.94
CA LYS A 150 -14.00 -4.56 7.70
C LYS A 150 -13.36 -5.89 7.29
N LEU A 151 -12.95 -6.73 8.25
CA LEU A 151 -12.32 -8.04 7.98
C LEU A 151 -13.12 -8.84 6.94
N GLY A 152 -14.44 -8.93 7.12
CA GLY A 152 -15.32 -9.67 6.21
C GLY A 152 -15.31 -9.18 4.76
N ASN A 153 -14.89 -7.93 4.51
CA ASN A 153 -14.76 -7.34 3.19
C ASN A 153 -13.38 -7.56 2.55
N THR A 154 -12.47 -8.24 3.24
CA THR A 154 -11.08 -8.49 2.79
C THR A 154 -10.73 -9.98 2.71
N LEU A 155 -11.65 -10.85 3.08
CA LEU A 155 -11.46 -12.31 3.02
C LEU A 155 -11.69 -12.84 1.60
N THR A 156 -11.05 -13.96 1.30
CA THR A 156 -11.26 -14.77 0.09
C THR A 156 -12.00 -16.07 0.43
N GLU A 157 -12.66 -16.67 -0.57
CA GLU A 157 -13.25 -18.01 -0.46
C GLU A 157 -12.22 -19.11 -0.79
N ASN A 158 -11.02 -18.76 -1.26
CA ASN A 158 -10.03 -19.69 -1.80
C ASN A 158 -8.93 -20.08 -0.79
N GLY A 159 -9.11 -19.75 0.49
CA GLY A 159 -8.18 -20.10 1.55
C GLY A 159 -8.08 -19.06 2.65
N THR A 160 -6.96 -19.06 3.36
CA THR A 160 -6.72 -18.14 4.46
C THR A 160 -5.87 -16.94 4.02
N VAL A 161 -5.99 -15.83 4.74
CA VAL A 161 -5.24 -14.60 4.48
C VAL A 161 -4.53 -14.11 5.75
N SER A 162 -3.53 -13.26 5.58
CA SER A 162 -2.90 -12.51 6.68
C SER A 162 -3.40 -11.07 6.68
N ARG A 163 -3.73 -10.51 7.86
CA ARG A 163 -4.23 -9.15 8.01
C ARG A 163 -3.69 -8.49 9.27
N GLY A 164 -3.38 -7.23 9.19
CA GLY A 164 -3.14 -6.38 10.35
C GLY A 164 -4.47 -6.05 11.05
N VAL A 165 -4.81 -6.80 12.08
CA VAL A 165 -6.01 -6.56 12.89
C VAL A 165 -5.77 -5.34 13.77
N CYS A 166 -6.68 -4.38 13.71
CA CYS A 166 -6.55 -3.08 14.37
C CYS A 166 -7.43 -2.99 15.60
N GLU A 167 -6.86 -2.59 16.73
CA GLU A 167 -7.60 -2.06 17.85
C GLU A 167 -7.79 -0.55 17.67
N THR A 168 -9.00 -0.08 17.86
CA THR A 168 -9.34 1.35 17.69
C THR A 168 -10.05 1.89 18.92
N GLU A 169 -9.78 3.16 19.24
CA GLU A 169 -10.44 3.86 20.33
C GLU A 169 -10.71 5.32 19.93
N ASN A 170 -11.94 5.78 20.09
CA ASN A 170 -12.37 7.15 19.78
C ASN A 170 -12.01 7.60 18.34
N GLY A 171 -12.04 6.67 17.38
CA GLY A 171 -11.70 6.95 15.98
C GLY A 171 -10.21 6.98 15.67
N TYR A 172 -9.36 6.58 16.61
CA TYR A 172 -7.91 6.49 16.43
C TYR A 172 -7.42 5.05 16.58
N LEU A 173 -6.35 4.73 15.87
CA LEU A 173 -5.65 3.47 15.95
C LEU A 173 -4.92 3.36 17.28
N LYS A 174 -5.11 2.25 17.97
CA LYS A 174 -4.43 1.90 19.23
C LYS A 174 -3.26 0.96 19.00
N SER A 175 -3.49 -0.09 18.23
CA SER A 175 -2.49 -1.10 17.92
C SER A 175 -2.82 -1.82 16.62
N ILE A 176 -1.80 -2.45 16.03
CA ILE A 176 -1.94 -3.34 14.87
C ILE A 176 -1.25 -4.64 15.20
N THR A 177 -1.99 -5.73 15.09
CA THR A 177 -1.42 -7.07 15.26
C THR A 177 -1.60 -7.89 13.99
N GLU A 178 -0.50 -8.39 13.45
CA GLU A 178 -0.56 -9.26 12.27
C GLU A 178 -1.10 -10.62 12.66
N HIS A 179 -2.24 -10.99 12.08
CA HIS A 179 -2.85 -12.29 12.20
C HIS A 179 -2.72 -13.05 10.88
N THR A 180 -2.19 -14.25 10.96
CA THR A 180 -2.06 -15.16 9.82
C THR A 180 -3.20 -16.19 9.81
N SER A 181 -3.44 -16.79 8.64
CA SER A 181 -4.42 -17.87 8.47
C SER A 181 -5.86 -17.49 8.84
N LEU A 182 -6.26 -16.25 8.55
CA LEU A 182 -7.61 -15.76 8.76
C LEU A 182 -8.57 -16.19 7.67
N ASP A 183 -9.74 -16.65 8.07
CA ASP A 183 -10.91 -16.95 7.26
C ASP A 183 -12.19 -16.52 8.00
N ARG A 184 -13.37 -16.89 7.47
CA ARG A 184 -14.68 -16.58 8.10
C ARG A 184 -14.89 -17.28 9.44
N ASN A 185 -14.10 -18.34 9.74
CA ASN A 185 -14.24 -19.19 10.93
C ASN A 185 -13.16 -18.92 11.99
N SER A 186 -12.32 -17.91 11.77
CA SER A 186 -11.16 -17.59 12.64
C SER A 186 -11.54 -17.04 14.02
N GLY A 187 -12.83 -16.88 14.33
CA GLY A 187 -13.31 -16.39 15.62
C GLY A 187 -13.19 -14.88 15.81
N ILE A 188 -12.60 -14.15 14.85
CA ILE A 188 -12.53 -12.69 14.88
C ILE A 188 -13.82 -12.14 14.23
N PRO A 189 -14.53 -11.18 14.86
CA PRO A 189 -15.71 -10.57 14.28
C PRO A 189 -15.47 -10.00 12.88
N LEU A 190 -16.37 -10.26 11.93
CA LEU A 190 -16.20 -9.84 10.53
C LEU A 190 -16.27 -8.31 10.33
N ASP A 191 -16.77 -7.58 11.31
CA ASP A 191 -16.80 -6.12 11.35
C ASP A 191 -15.54 -5.49 11.98
N THR A 192 -14.62 -6.32 12.49
CA THR A 192 -13.33 -5.86 13.00
C THR A 192 -12.56 -5.09 11.94
N ILE A 193 -11.98 -3.97 12.33
CA ILE A 193 -11.15 -3.15 11.43
C ILE A 193 -9.81 -3.84 11.19
N VAL A 194 -9.42 -3.88 9.91
CA VAL A 194 -8.10 -4.38 9.48
C VAL A 194 -7.40 -3.37 8.59
N SER A 195 -6.08 -3.37 8.64
CA SER A 195 -5.22 -2.62 7.75
C SER A 195 -5.00 -3.40 6.44
N MET A 196 -5.15 -2.67 5.32
CA MET A 196 -4.79 -3.14 3.98
C MET A 196 -3.67 -2.29 3.37
N ASN A 197 -2.80 -1.71 4.22
CA ASN A 197 -1.70 -0.82 3.83
C ASN A 197 -2.14 0.44 3.05
N MET A 198 -3.35 0.95 3.33
CA MET A 198 -3.76 2.26 2.82
C MET A 198 -3.60 3.31 3.91
N TRP A 199 -2.50 4.06 3.85
CA TRP A 199 -2.07 5.03 4.85
C TRP A 199 -2.08 6.44 4.30
N GLY A 200 -2.62 7.41 5.04
CA GLY A 200 -2.46 8.84 4.79
C GLY A 200 -1.38 9.41 5.70
N LEU A 201 -0.28 9.80 5.10
CA LEU A 201 0.94 10.19 5.82
C LEU A 201 1.36 11.61 5.43
N THR A 202 2.12 12.25 6.31
CA THR A 202 2.83 13.49 6.00
C THR A 202 4.33 13.22 5.87
N PRO A 203 5.12 14.11 5.24
CA PRO A 203 6.58 13.94 5.11
C PRO A 203 7.29 13.73 6.46
N LYS A 204 6.68 14.16 7.56
CA LYS A 204 7.21 13.92 8.92
C LYS A 204 7.39 12.43 9.23
N VAL A 205 6.66 11.53 8.58
CA VAL A 205 6.80 10.08 8.77
C VAL A 205 8.24 9.61 8.48
N PHE A 206 8.96 10.26 7.58
CA PHE A 206 10.32 9.84 7.20
C PHE A 206 11.33 9.95 8.35
N GLU A 207 11.12 10.86 9.30
CA GLU A 207 11.93 10.94 10.53
C GLU A 207 11.81 9.66 11.36
N TYR A 208 10.59 9.12 11.47
CA TYR A 208 10.32 7.88 12.20
C TYR A 208 10.80 6.65 11.42
N VAL A 209 10.55 6.62 10.11
CA VAL A 209 11.01 5.53 9.23
C VAL A 209 12.54 5.40 9.27
N GLU A 210 13.28 6.50 9.15
CA GLU A 210 14.76 6.48 9.15
C GLU A 210 15.30 6.00 10.49
N ARG A 211 14.76 6.51 11.60
CA ARG A 211 15.17 6.09 12.95
C ARG A 211 14.88 4.62 13.21
N ASP A 212 13.66 4.18 12.93
CA ASP A 212 13.25 2.80 13.17
C ASP A 212 13.97 1.84 12.23
N PHE A 213 14.26 2.25 10.98
CA PHE A 213 15.04 1.45 10.05
C PHE A 213 16.50 1.32 10.50
N THR A 214 17.08 2.38 11.02
CA THR A 214 18.42 2.35 11.60
C THR A 214 18.48 1.37 12.78
N GLU A 215 17.54 1.47 13.73
CA GLU A 215 17.43 0.57 14.87
C GLU A 215 17.21 -0.89 14.44
N PHE A 216 16.38 -1.11 13.42
CA PHE A 216 16.15 -2.43 12.83
C PHE A 216 17.45 -3.04 12.27
N LEU A 217 18.23 -2.26 11.49
CA LEU A 217 19.49 -2.71 10.91
C LEU A 217 20.53 -3.07 11.98
N ASP A 218 20.56 -2.33 13.09
CA ASP A 218 21.49 -2.55 14.19
C ASP A 218 21.12 -3.78 15.04
N ASN A 219 19.84 -4.16 15.09
CA ASN A 219 19.33 -5.19 16.01
C ASN A 219 18.75 -6.44 15.33
N MET A 220 18.81 -6.55 14.00
CA MET A 220 18.19 -7.69 13.28
C MET A 220 18.88 -9.02 13.62
N GLN A 221 18.06 -10.02 13.99
CA GLN A 221 18.55 -11.36 14.38
C GLN A 221 18.99 -12.20 13.17
N ASN A 222 18.36 -12.01 12.02
CA ASN A 222 18.69 -12.70 10.79
C ASN A 222 18.93 -11.70 9.65
N PRO A 223 20.19 -11.28 9.43
CA PRO A 223 20.55 -10.28 8.44
C PRO A 223 20.15 -10.62 7.00
N LEU A 224 19.99 -11.91 6.69
CA LEU A 224 19.64 -12.36 5.34
C LEU A 224 18.13 -12.44 5.09
N LYS A 225 17.29 -12.48 6.14
CA LYS A 225 15.86 -12.78 6.01
C LYS A 225 14.92 -11.76 6.64
N ASN A 226 15.33 -11.05 7.71
CA ASN A 226 14.44 -10.10 8.38
C ASN A 226 13.98 -8.99 7.43
N GLU A 227 12.75 -8.55 7.60
CA GLU A 227 12.14 -7.45 6.82
C GLU A 227 11.63 -6.36 7.76
N PHE A 228 11.76 -5.13 7.33
CA PHE A 228 11.28 -3.93 7.99
C PHE A 228 9.95 -3.50 7.39
N TYR A 229 8.89 -3.47 8.18
CA TYR A 229 7.53 -3.26 7.71
C TYR A 229 6.98 -1.91 8.15
N ILE A 230 6.21 -1.25 7.28
CA ILE A 230 5.57 0.03 7.60
C ILE A 230 4.56 -0.08 8.77
N PRO A 231 3.76 -1.15 8.94
CA PRO A 231 2.92 -1.29 10.13
C PRO A 231 3.70 -1.25 11.45
N THR A 232 4.92 -1.78 11.48
CA THR A 232 5.79 -1.71 12.67
C THR A 232 6.20 -0.27 12.98
N VAL A 233 6.51 0.53 11.95
CA VAL A 233 6.80 1.97 12.13
C VAL A 233 5.60 2.70 12.70
N ILE A 234 4.41 2.45 12.14
CA ILE A 234 3.16 3.06 12.61
C ILE A 234 2.87 2.68 14.07
N ASP A 235 3.06 1.41 14.43
CA ASP A 235 2.89 0.93 15.81
C ASP A 235 3.88 1.59 16.77
N ASN A 236 5.14 1.71 16.37
CA ASN A 236 6.15 2.47 17.13
C ASN A 236 5.78 3.96 17.25
N MET A 237 5.23 4.58 16.19
CA MET A 237 4.77 5.97 16.26
C MET A 237 3.69 6.16 17.33
N ILE A 238 2.78 5.21 17.47
CA ILE A 238 1.73 5.25 18.49
C ILE A 238 2.33 5.03 19.87
N HIS A 239 3.08 3.95 20.09
CA HIS A 239 3.47 3.50 21.43
C HIS A 239 4.72 4.19 21.98
N ARG A 240 5.69 4.53 21.11
CA ARG A 240 6.96 5.12 21.55
C ARG A 240 6.96 6.64 21.43
N TYR A 241 6.18 7.20 20.46
CA TYR A 241 6.19 8.64 20.18
C TYR A 241 4.85 9.32 20.45
N ASN A 242 3.87 8.57 20.99
CA ASN A 242 2.53 9.06 21.35
C ASN A 242 1.83 9.78 20.19
N TYR A 243 2.06 9.27 18.96
CA TYR A 243 1.45 9.83 17.75
C TYR A 243 0.02 9.29 17.57
N LYS A 244 -0.89 10.13 17.11
CA LYS A 244 -2.27 9.73 16.84
C LYS A 244 -2.45 9.46 15.36
N ILE A 245 -2.97 8.28 15.02
CA ILE A 245 -3.31 7.87 13.66
C ILE A 245 -4.82 7.73 13.57
N LYS A 246 -5.46 8.59 12.79
CA LYS A 246 -6.91 8.58 12.61
C LYS A 246 -7.35 7.38 11.77
N VAL A 247 -8.44 6.72 12.15
CA VAL A 247 -9.03 5.63 11.37
C VAL A 247 -10.21 6.15 10.57
N LEU A 248 -10.12 6.01 9.24
CA LEU A 248 -11.17 6.34 8.28
C LEU A 248 -11.93 5.05 7.94
N ASP A 249 -13.13 4.86 8.47
CA ASP A 249 -13.90 3.62 8.29
C ASP A 249 -14.41 3.49 6.85
N CYS A 250 -13.99 2.44 6.16
CA CYS A 250 -14.45 2.08 4.83
C CYS A 250 -15.29 0.80 4.86
N THR A 251 -16.57 0.94 4.54
CA THR A 251 -17.52 -0.19 4.48
C THR A 251 -17.52 -0.93 3.13
N LYS A 252 -16.73 -0.47 2.16
CA LYS A 252 -16.68 -1.06 0.82
C LYS A 252 -15.79 -2.29 0.78
N LYS A 253 -16.05 -3.15 -0.20
CA LYS A 253 -15.24 -4.34 -0.41
C LYS A 253 -13.89 -3.96 -1.02
N TRP A 254 -12.83 -4.50 -0.41
CA TRP A 254 -11.49 -4.53 -0.96
C TRP A 254 -11.34 -5.79 -1.83
N TYR A 255 -10.50 -5.71 -2.86
CA TYR A 255 -10.16 -6.87 -3.68
C TYR A 255 -8.64 -6.94 -3.88
N GLY A 256 -8.08 -8.14 -3.72
CA GLY A 256 -6.71 -8.46 -4.03
C GLY A 256 -6.62 -9.87 -4.57
N VAL A 257 -5.56 -10.18 -5.28
CA VAL A 257 -5.29 -11.51 -5.80
C VAL A 257 -4.29 -12.20 -4.87
N THR A 258 -4.77 -12.91 -3.86
CA THR A 258 -3.91 -13.70 -2.96
C THR A 258 -3.63 -15.07 -3.56
N TYR A 259 -4.66 -15.70 -4.10
CA TYR A 259 -4.62 -16.98 -4.81
C TYR A 259 -4.93 -16.76 -6.29
N LYS A 260 -4.49 -17.68 -7.17
CA LYS A 260 -4.79 -17.59 -8.62
C LYS A 260 -6.30 -17.53 -8.89
N GLU A 261 -7.06 -18.24 -8.08
CA GLU A 261 -8.52 -18.35 -8.17
C GLU A 261 -9.21 -17.01 -7.85
N ASP A 262 -8.60 -16.15 -7.05
CA ASP A 262 -9.12 -14.80 -6.76
C ASP A 262 -9.20 -13.93 -8.01
N ARG A 263 -8.32 -14.18 -9.01
CA ARG A 263 -8.22 -13.38 -10.22
C ARG A 263 -9.56 -13.26 -10.96
N GLU A 264 -10.27 -14.37 -11.14
CA GLU A 264 -11.56 -14.33 -11.85
C GLU A 264 -12.62 -13.57 -11.05
N THR A 265 -12.62 -13.69 -9.73
CA THR A 265 -13.50 -12.91 -8.83
C THR A 265 -13.24 -11.41 -8.97
N VAL A 266 -11.96 -11.01 -8.97
CA VAL A 266 -11.57 -9.60 -9.15
C VAL A 266 -11.93 -9.11 -10.55
N ALA A 267 -11.59 -9.86 -11.61
CA ALA A 267 -11.89 -9.52 -12.98
C ALA A 267 -13.41 -9.35 -13.22
N LYS A 268 -14.23 -10.24 -12.66
CA LYS A 268 -15.68 -10.13 -12.71
C LYS A 268 -16.17 -8.84 -12.04
N ALA A 269 -15.67 -8.54 -10.84
CA ALA A 269 -16.03 -7.31 -10.13
C ALA A 269 -15.65 -6.05 -10.91
N MET A 270 -14.50 -6.03 -11.59
CA MET A 270 -14.08 -4.90 -12.43
C MET A 270 -14.94 -4.78 -13.67
N ARG A 271 -15.25 -5.87 -14.39
CA ARG A 271 -16.19 -5.87 -15.52
C ARG A 271 -17.57 -5.31 -15.14
N GLU A 272 -18.09 -5.73 -13.97
CA GLU A 272 -19.38 -5.20 -13.49
C GLU A 272 -19.34 -3.70 -13.21
N LYS A 273 -18.23 -3.19 -12.65
CA LYS A 273 -18.03 -1.75 -12.41
C LYS A 273 -17.92 -0.97 -13.72
N ILE A 274 -17.13 -1.47 -14.68
CA ILE A 274 -17.01 -0.89 -16.03
C ILE A 274 -18.36 -0.85 -16.71
N GLY A 275 -19.11 -1.95 -16.68
CA GLY A 275 -20.47 -2.03 -17.26
C GLY A 275 -21.49 -1.07 -16.64
N LYS A 276 -21.23 -0.62 -15.40
CA LYS A 276 -22.01 0.42 -14.71
C LYS A 276 -21.47 1.84 -14.97
N GLY A 277 -20.46 2.01 -15.81
CA GLY A 277 -19.89 3.30 -16.18
C GLY A 277 -18.93 3.91 -15.17
N TYR A 278 -18.40 3.12 -14.20
CA TYR A 278 -17.50 3.67 -13.17
C TYR A 278 -16.13 4.06 -13.73
N TYR A 279 -15.63 3.40 -14.77
CA TYR A 279 -14.27 3.54 -15.30
C TYR A 279 -14.27 3.89 -16.79
N ASN A 280 -15.14 4.84 -17.19
CA ASN A 280 -15.15 5.32 -18.56
C ASN A 280 -13.88 6.12 -18.87
N GLY A 281 -13.12 5.69 -19.88
CA GLY A 281 -11.94 6.39 -20.36
C GLY A 281 -10.61 5.97 -19.70
N ILE A 282 -10.56 4.79 -19.09
CA ILE A 282 -9.26 4.15 -18.78
C ILE A 282 -8.65 3.61 -20.07
#